data_d29c398259824c24040f4acbc38cb356
#
_entry.id   d29c398259824c24040f4acbc38cb356
#
_cell.length_a   1.000
_cell.length_b   1.000
_cell.length_c   1.000
_cell.angle_alpha   90.00
_cell.angle_beta   90.00
_cell.angle_gamma   90.00
#
_symmetry.space_group_name_H-M   'P 1'
#
loop_
_entity.id
_entity.type
_entity.pdbx_description
1 polymer ?
#
loop_
_entity_poly.entity_id
_entity_poly.type
_entity_poly.pdbx_seq_one_letter_code
_entity_poly.pdbx_strand_id
1 'polypeptide(L)'
;KRVVVTGIGVVSCLGNNQDEVYKSLLNAKSGITFSEEYKEYNLKSHVHGKPNIKLDDHVDRKFIRFMGPGSAYNYVSMNEAVKDSGLEEKDVSNVTTGMIMGSGGPSIENVILAADKTREKSPKRMGPFVVPRTMSSTASATLAVPFKIKGINYTCLLYTSPSPRDSNL
;
A
#
# COMPACT_ATOMS: atom_id res chain seq x y z
N LYS A 1 -22.80 18.81 8.46
CA LYS A 1 -21.39 19.29 8.58
C LYS A 1 -20.74 19.16 7.20
N ARG A 2 -19.91 20.14 6.83
CA ARG A 2 -19.16 20.13 5.58
C ARG A 2 -17.90 19.26 5.75
N VAL A 3 -17.65 18.37 4.78
CA VAL A 3 -16.44 17.53 4.72
C VAL A 3 -15.62 17.98 3.51
N VAL A 4 -14.30 18.07 3.68
CA VAL A 4 -13.36 18.50 2.63
C VAL A 4 -12.16 17.58 2.58
N VAL A 5 -11.54 17.45 1.39
CA VAL A 5 -10.24 16.83 1.21
C VAL A 5 -9.17 17.89 1.48
N THR A 6 -8.24 17.61 2.38
CA THR A 6 -7.20 18.53 2.80
C THR A 6 -5.81 18.17 2.29
N GLY A 7 -5.60 16.93 1.91
CA GLY A 7 -4.33 16.48 1.36
C GLY A 7 -4.49 15.20 0.56
N ILE A 8 -3.64 15.02 -0.43
CA ILE A 8 -3.59 13.87 -1.31
C ILE A 8 -2.17 13.29 -1.28
N GLY A 9 -2.06 11.99 -1.43
CA GLY A 9 -0.79 11.30 -1.63
C GLY A 9 -0.98 10.11 -2.57
N VAL A 10 -0.02 9.90 -3.45
CA VAL A 10 -0.14 8.88 -4.49
C VAL A 10 1.19 8.21 -4.82
N VAL A 11 1.13 6.88 -4.96
CA VAL A 11 2.20 6.07 -5.56
C VAL A 11 1.56 5.19 -6.62
N SER A 12 2.05 5.30 -7.85
CA SER A 12 1.52 4.55 -8.99
C SER A 12 2.61 4.28 -10.03
N CYS A 13 2.25 3.55 -11.09
CA CYS A 13 3.14 3.38 -12.23
C CYS A 13 3.36 4.70 -13.03
N LEU A 14 2.57 5.74 -12.79
CA LEU A 14 2.71 7.06 -13.42
C LEU A 14 3.68 7.96 -12.69
N GLY A 15 3.92 7.72 -11.40
CA GLY A 15 4.80 8.51 -10.55
C GLY A 15 4.68 8.13 -9.08
N ASN A 16 5.62 8.60 -8.29
CA ASN A 16 5.76 8.29 -6.86
C ASN A 16 5.26 9.42 -5.94
N ASN A 17 4.70 10.46 -6.52
CA ASN A 17 4.11 11.62 -5.84
C ASN A 17 3.12 12.33 -6.78
N GLN A 18 2.38 13.30 -6.24
CA GLN A 18 1.36 14.07 -6.97
C GLN A 18 1.94 14.75 -8.21
N ASP A 19 3.09 15.41 -8.09
CA ASP A 19 3.70 16.17 -9.19
C ASP A 19 4.11 15.28 -10.37
N GLU A 20 4.70 14.13 -10.09
CA GLU A 20 5.08 13.16 -11.12
C GLU A 20 3.86 12.57 -11.82
N VAL A 21 2.83 12.19 -11.07
CA VAL A 21 1.58 11.67 -11.60
C VAL A 21 0.88 12.73 -12.45
N TYR A 22 0.78 13.96 -11.94
CA TYR A 22 0.19 15.09 -12.67
C TYR A 22 0.91 15.35 -13.99
N LYS A 23 2.24 15.43 -13.98
CA LYS A 23 3.06 15.59 -15.20
C LYS A 23 2.87 14.45 -16.19
N SER A 24 2.78 13.21 -15.70
CA SER A 24 2.55 12.04 -16.55
C SER A 24 1.18 12.08 -17.20
N LEU A 25 0.14 12.51 -16.48
CA LEU A 25 -1.22 12.69 -17.02
C LEU A 25 -1.27 13.81 -18.06
N LEU A 26 -0.68 14.98 -17.77
CA LEU A 26 -0.63 16.10 -18.72
C LEU A 26 0.06 15.73 -20.04
N ASN A 27 1.11 14.92 -19.96
CA ASN A 27 1.88 14.50 -21.13
C ASN A 27 1.35 13.20 -21.76
N ALA A 28 0.20 12.69 -21.31
CA ALA A 28 -0.36 11.41 -21.75
C ALA A 28 0.65 10.25 -21.68
N LYS A 29 1.58 10.29 -20.70
CA LYS A 29 2.61 9.26 -20.53
C LYS A 29 1.99 8.02 -19.90
N SER A 30 2.17 6.87 -20.56
CA SER A 30 1.77 5.59 -20.01
C SER A 30 2.78 5.12 -18.94
N GLY A 31 2.28 4.60 -17.82
CA GLY A 31 3.08 3.90 -16.82
C GLY A 31 3.15 2.38 -17.05
N ILE A 32 2.56 1.90 -18.15
CA ILE A 32 2.57 0.47 -18.48
C ILE A 32 3.89 0.14 -19.18
N THR A 33 4.56 -0.90 -18.68
CA THR A 33 5.85 -1.37 -19.17
C THR A 33 5.81 -2.86 -19.49
N PHE A 34 6.73 -3.30 -20.33
CA PHE A 34 6.91 -4.72 -20.61
C PHE A 34 7.52 -5.45 -19.41
N SER A 35 7.10 -6.68 -19.16
CA SER A 35 7.61 -7.55 -18.11
C SER A 35 8.22 -8.81 -18.71
N GLU A 36 9.54 -8.94 -18.64
CA GLU A 36 10.24 -10.15 -19.04
C GLU A 36 9.80 -11.36 -18.20
N GLU A 37 9.58 -11.16 -16.91
CA GLU A 37 9.09 -12.17 -15.99
C GLU A 37 7.76 -12.78 -16.45
N TYR A 38 6.80 -11.94 -16.89
CA TYR A 38 5.51 -12.41 -17.39
C TYR A 38 5.66 -13.23 -18.69
N LYS A 39 6.63 -12.85 -19.52
CA LYS A 39 6.97 -13.61 -20.72
C LYS A 39 7.58 -14.97 -20.38
N GLU A 40 8.51 -15.02 -19.42
CA GLU A 40 9.12 -16.26 -18.94
C GLU A 40 8.10 -17.25 -18.37
N TYR A 41 7.09 -16.74 -17.65
CA TYR A 41 5.97 -17.54 -17.14
C TYR A 41 4.89 -17.84 -18.19
N ASN A 42 5.08 -17.48 -19.47
CA ASN A 42 4.12 -17.70 -20.54
C ASN A 42 2.71 -17.12 -20.25
N LEU A 43 2.63 -15.99 -19.58
CA LEU A 43 1.36 -15.30 -19.37
C LEU A 43 0.84 -14.77 -20.71
N LYS A 44 -0.48 -14.67 -20.88
CA LYS A 44 -1.09 -14.12 -22.09
C LYS A 44 -0.75 -12.64 -22.32
N SER A 45 -0.55 -11.89 -21.27
CA SER A 45 -0.14 -10.48 -21.30
C SER A 45 1.24 -10.32 -20.69
N HIS A 46 2.12 -9.60 -21.38
CA HIS A 46 3.50 -9.37 -20.94
C HIS A 46 3.72 -7.93 -20.47
N VAL A 47 2.67 -7.24 -20.06
CA VAL A 47 2.77 -5.85 -19.59
C VAL A 47 2.20 -5.69 -18.20
N HIS A 48 2.76 -4.76 -17.43
CA HIS A 48 2.30 -4.42 -16.10
C HIS A 48 2.46 -2.92 -15.80
N GLY A 49 1.73 -2.44 -14.80
CA GLY A 49 1.90 -1.10 -14.22
C GLY A 49 2.57 -1.19 -12.85
N LYS A 50 3.89 -1.35 -12.80
CA LYS A 50 4.64 -1.43 -11.55
C LYS A 50 5.16 -0.05 -11.14
N PRO A 51 4.93 0.42 -9.89
CA PRO A 51 5.56 1.63 -9.38
C PRO A 51 7.09 1.50 -9.39
N ASN A 52 7.77 2.53 -9.87
CA ASN A 52 9.24 2.59 -9.88
C ASN A 52 9.75 3.34 -8.66
N ILE A 53 9.67 2.72 -7.50
CA ILE A 53 10.07 3.30 -6.21
C ILE A 53 10.86 2.28 -5.39
N LYS A 54 11.92 2.75 -4.75
CA LYS A 54 12.69 1.97 -3.80
C LYS A 54 12.17 2.24 -2.39
N LEU A 55 11.33 1.35 -1.89
CA LEU A 55 10.59 1.54 -0.65
C LEU A 55 11.48 1.70 0.60
N ASP A 56 12.64 1.06 0.60
CA ASP A 56 13.62 1.17 1.70
C ASP A 56 14.18 2.60 1.90
N ASP A 57 14.11 3.45 0.86
CA ASP A 57 14.55 4.85 0.95
C ASP A 57 13.46 5.75 1.56
N HIS A 58 12.22 5.29 1.63
CA HIS A 58 11.05 6.06 2.08
C HIS A 58 10.48 5.60 3.42
N VAL A 59 10.72 4.34 3.79
CA VAL A 59 10.15 3.74 5.00
C VAL A 59 11.25 3.30 5.93
N ASP A 60 11.21 3.77 7.19
CA ASP A 60 12.18 3.37 8.21
C ASP A 60 12.24 1.84 8.36
N ARG A 61 13.45 1.30 8.42
CA ARG A 61 13.72 -0.14 8.53
C ARG A 61 12.99 -0.82 9.70
N LYS A 62 12.71 -0.08 10.76
CA LYS A 62 11.95 -0.60 11.91
C LYS A 62 10.48 -0.89 11.57
N PHE A 63 9.91 -0.22 10.57
CA PHE A 63 8.52 -0.41 10.14
C PHE A 63 8.40 -1.31 8.91
N ILE A 64 9.26 -1.13 7.90
CA ILE A 64 9.15 -1.87 6.64
C ILE A 64 9.26 -3.39 6.81
N ARG A 65 9.96 -3.85 7.85
CA ARG A 65 10.06 -5.28 8.17
C ARG A 65 8.73 -5.97 8.47
N PHE A 66 7.69 -5.22 8.80
CA PHE A 66 6.34 -5.72 9.04
C PHE A 66 5.42 -5.55 7.83
N MET A 67 5.86 -4.85 6.80
CA MET A 67 5.03 -4.45 5.65
C MET A 67 5.29 -5.35 4.45
N GLY A 68 4.22 -5.71 3.73
CA GLY A 68 4.32 -6.10 2.34
C GLY A 68 4.39 -4.86 1.43
N PRO A 69 4.70 -5.01 0.13
CA PRO A 69 4.83 -3.86 -0.79
C PRO A 69 3.62 -2.93 -0.78
N GLY A 70 2.39 -3.46 -0.80
CA GLY A 70 1.17 -2.65 -0.76
C GLY A 70 1.06 -1.77 0.48
N SER A 71 1.41 -2.30 1.67
CA SER A 71 1.42 -1.51 2.91
C SER A 71 2.50 -0.43 2.89
N ALA A 72 3.64 -0.71 2.28
CA ALA A 72 4.72 0.27 2.15
C ALA A 72 4.36 1.39 1.15
N TYR A 73 3.69 1.08 0.04
CA TYR A 73 3.13 2.11 -0.86
C TYR A 73 2.11 3.00 -0.14
N ASN A 74 1.22 2.40 0.65
CA ASN A 74 0.26 3.15 1.48
C ASN A 74 0.96 4.06 2.49
N TYR A 75 2.08 3.63 3.08
CA TYR A 75 2.87 4.47 3.98
C TYR A 75 3.42 5.71 3.24
N VAL A 76 4.01 5.53 2.08
CA VAL A 76 4.55 6.64 1.27
C VAL A 76 3.45 7.63 0.89
N SER A 77 2.33 7.12 0.36
CA SER A 77 1.18 7.95 -0.01
C SER A 77 0.58 8.69 1.19
N MET A 78 0.40 8.01 2.33
CA MET A 78 -0.13 8.65 3.54
C MET A 78 0.81 9.74 4.07
N ASN A 79 2.12 9.52 4.04
CA ASN A 79 3.11 10.51 4.45
C ASN A 79 3.07 11.76 3.55
N GLU A 80 2.89 11.57 2.24
CA GLU A 80 2.67 12.69 1.30
C GLU A 80 1.37 13.43 1.61
N ALA A 81 0.24 12.70 1.77
CA ALA A 81 -1.06 13.31 2.07
C ALA A 81 -1.07 14.13 3.37
N VAL A 82 -0.40 13.64 4.41
CA VAL A 82 -0.27 14.37 5.69
C VAL A 82 0.55 15.65 5.49
N LYS A 83 1.65 15.59 4.74
CA LYS A 83 2.45 16.78 4.42
C LYS A 83 1.67 17.79 3.58
N ASP A 84 0.96 17.33 2.57
CA ASP A 84 0.16 18.16 1.67
C ASP A 84 -0.99 18.86 2.43
N SER A 85 -1.60 18.19 3.39
CA SER A 85 -2.67 18.73 4.21
C SER A 85 -2.23 19.85 5.17
N GLY A 86 -0.93 20.00 5.45
CA GLY A 86 -0.40 20.90 6.45
C GLY A 86 -0.75 20.54 7.91
N LEU A 87 -1.25 19.32 8.15
CA LEU A 87 -1.55 18.85 9.51
C LEU A 87 -0.27 18.64 10.32
N GLU A 88 -0.30 19.07 11.57
CA GLU A 88 0.77 18.82 12.52
C GLU A 88 0.61 17.43 13.19
N GLU A 89 1.66 16.95 13.84
CA GLU A 89 1.62 15.65 14.54
C GLU A 89 0.48 15.57 15.58
N LYS A 90 0.19 16.66 16.27
CA LYS A 90 -0.92 16.73 17.25
C LYS A 90 -2.30 16.55 16.63
N ASP A 91 -2.47 16.97 15.35
CA ASP A 91 -3.73 16.83 14.63
C ASP A 91 -3.91 15.41 14.10
N VAL A 92 -2.81 14.78 13.68
CA VAL A 92 -2.80 13.38 13.23
C VAL A 92 -2.92 12.43 14.43
N SER A 93 -2.17 12.68 15.50
CA SER A 93 -2.10 11.83 16.69
C SER A 93 -3.08 12.27 17.77
N ASN A 94 -4.38 12.16 17.53
CA ASN A 94 -5.41 12.42 18.54
C ASN A 94 -6.59 11.43 18.43
N VAL A 95 -7.48 11.41 19.41
CA VAL A 95 -8.58 10.46 19.50
C VAL A 95 -9.70 10.70 18.47
N THR A 96 -9.75 11.87 17.85
CA THR A 96 -10.72 12.22 16.81
C THR A 96 -10.21 11.94 15.39
N THR A 97 -8.92 11.61 15.27
CA THR A 97 -8.32 11.24 13.98
C THR A 97 -8.28 9.73 13.84
N GLY A 98 -9.06 9.23 12.89
CA GLY A 98 -9.12 7.83 12.54
C GLY A 98 -8.41 7.50 11.23
N MET A 99 -8.23 6.21 10.96
CA MET A 99 -7.66 5.69 9.73
C MET A 99 -8.54 4.58 9.17
N ILE A 100 -8.85 4.66 7.89
CA ILE A 100 -9.55 3.61 7.14
C ILE A 100 -8.68 3.25 5.94
N MET A 101 -8.27 1.99 5.87
CA MET A 101 -7.39 1.48 4.82
C MET A 101 -8.12 0.44 3.98
N GLY A 102 -8.12 0.63 2.66
CA GLY A 102 -8.60 -0.36 1.71
C GLY A 102 -7.47 -1.34 1.32
N SER A 103 -7.80 -2.62 1.16
CA SER A 103 -6.88 -3.62 0.63
C SER A 103 -7.65 -4.62 -0.23
N GLY A 104 -7.11 -4.94 -1.40
CA GLY A 104 -7.66 -5.97 -2.30
C GLY A 104 -7.37 -7.40 -1.83
N GLY A 105 -6.51 -7.58 -0.83
CA GLY A 105 -6.16 -8.89 -0.30
C GLY A 105 -4.79 -8.91 0.41
N PRO A 106 -4.30 -10.11 0.75
CA PRO A 106 -2.99 -10.30 1.35
C PRO A 106 -1.85 -10.04 0.36
N SER A 107 -0.62 -9.89 0.86
CA SER A 107 0.56 -9.86 0.01
C SER A 107 0.90 -11.26 -0.50
N ILE A 108 0.51 -11.55 -1.73
CA ILE A 108 0.72 -12.87 -2.36
C ILE A 108 2.21 -13.22 -2.42
N GLU A 109 3.07 -12.27 -2.76
CA GLU A 109 4.52 -12.44 -2.75
C GLU A 109 5.04 -12.98 -1.41
N ASN A 110 4.60 -12.38 -0.30
CA ASN A 110 4.99 -12.85 1.04
C ASN A 110 4.36 -14.20 1.41
N VAL A 111 3.17 -14.51 0.92
CA VAL A 111 2.53 -15.84 1.10
C VAL A 111 3.36 -16.91 0.38
N ILE A 112 3.75 -16.68 -0.87
CA ILE A 112 4.58 -17.60 -1.65
C ILE A 112 5.94 -17.80 -0.96
N LEU A 113 6.61 -16.70 -0.60
CA LEU A 113 7.89 -16.75 0.11
C LEU A 113 7.81 -17.56 1.42
N ALA A 114 6.71 -17.41 2.17
CA ALA A 114 6.48 -18.19 3.38
C ALA A 114 6.30 -19.69 3.10
N ALA A 115 5.52 -20.01 2.07
CA ALA A 115 5.27 -21.39 1.66
C ALA A 115 6.58 -22.07 1.21
N ASP A 116 7.38 -21.40 0.40
CA ASP A 116 8.66 -21.93 -0.10
C ASP A 116 9.67 -22.14 1.03
N LYS A 117 9.84 -21.16 1.91
CA LYS A 117 10.70 -21.33 3.09
C LYS A 117 10.26 -22.48 4.00
N THR A 118 8.95 -22.68 4.12
CA THR A 118 8.41 -23.80 4.91
C THR A 118 8.72 -25.13 4.27
N ARG A 119 8.58 -25.26 2.94
CA ARG A 119 8.86 -26.48 2.19
C ARG A 119 10.35 -26.80 2.14
N GLU A 120 11.19 -25.81 1.87
CA GLU A 120 12.64 -25.97 1.72
C GLU A 120 13.35 -26.22 3.05
N LYS A 121 12.86 -25.64 4.14
CA LYS A 121 13.56 -25.66 5.44
C LYS A 121 12.65 -26.12 6.58
N SER A 122 11.81 -25.25 7.09
CA SER A 122 10.83 -25.55 8.15
C SER A 122 9.98 -24.31 8.45
N PRO A 123 8.80 -24.46 9.11
CA PRO A 123 8.00 -23.33 9.56
C PRO A 123 8.75 -22.35 10.48
N LYS A 124 9.67 -22.83 11.32
CA LYS A 124 10.49 -21.99 12.20
C LYS A 124 11.40 -21.02 11.43
N ARG A 125 11.75 -21.32 10.19
CA ARG A 125 12.63 -20.50 9.36
C ARG A 125 11.91 -19.38 8.61
N MET A 126 10.59 -19.32 8.64
CA MET A 126 9.83 -18.20 8.08
C MET A 126 10.16 -16.88 8.76
N GLY A 127 10.48 -16.90 10.03
CA GLY A 127 10.76 -15.74 10.85
C GLY A 127 9.49 -15.07 11.42
N PRO A 128 9.65 -14.12 12.37
CA PRO A 128 8.53 -13.59 13.15
C PRO A 128 7.67 -12.56 12.38
N PHE A 129 8.12 -12.07 11.24
CA PHE A 129 7.46 -10.99 10.51
C PHE A 129 6.58 -11.46 9.36
N VAL A 130 6.55 -12.76 9.08
CA VAL A 130 5.82 -13.30 7.92
C VAL A 130 4.32 -13.14 8.09
N VAL A 131 3.78 -13.50 9.27
CA VAL A 131 2.34 -13.38 9.53
C VAL A 131 1.84 -11.96 9.33
N PRO A 132 2.42 -10.92 9.97
CA PRO A 132 2.03 -9.53 9.68
C PRO A 132 2.09 -9.18 8.19
N ARG A 133 3.11 -9.61 7.46
CA ARG A 133 3.26 -9.30 6.03
C ARG A 133 2.20 -9.93 5.14
N THR A 134 1.62 -11.05 5.55
CA THR A 134 0.63 -11.79 4.76
C THR A 134 -0.81 -11.44 5.07
N MET A 135 -1.08 -10.65 6.11
CA MET A 135 -2.45 -10.28 6.47
C MET A 135 -2.97 -9.14 5.61
N SER A 136 -4.23 -9.20 5.20
CA SER A 136 -4.92 -8.12 4.48
C SER A 136 -5.08 -6.85 5.31
N SER A 137 -5.15 -6.97 6.64
CA SER A 137 -5.23 -5.85 7.58
C SER A 137 -3.88 -5.20 7.92
N THR A 138 -2.80 -5.66 7.33
CA THR A 138 -1.44 -5.18 7.64
C THR A 138 -1.27 -3.68 7.43
N ALA A 139 -1.86 -3.11 6.37
CA ALA A 139 -1.75 -1.68 6.10
C ALA A 139 -2.26 -0.85 7.29
N SER A 140 -3.49 -1.08 7.76
CA SER A 140 -4.04 -0.33 8.89
C SER A 140 -3.25 -0.56 10.19
N ALA A 141 -2.86 -1.82 10.46
CA ALA A 141 -2.13 -2.16 11.67
C ALA A 141 -0.73 -1.55 11.70
N THR A 142 0.01 -1.61 10.59
CA THR A 142 1.40 -1.14 10.54
C THR A 142 1.53 0.37 10.37
N LEU A 143 0.57 1.04 9.71
CA LEU A 143 0.57 2.50 9.57
C LEU A 143 0.10 3.22 10.84
N ALA A 144 -0.79 2.62 11.63
CA ALA A 144 -1.24 3.23 12.87
C ALA A 144 -0.09 3.55 13.84
N VAL A 145 1.00 2.78 13.80
CA VAL A 145 2.15 2.95 14.71
C VAL A 145 2.98 4.19 14.37
N PRO A 146 3.55 4.35 13.15
CA PRO A 146 4.37 5.51 12.80
C PRO A 146 3.59 6.82 12.80
N PHE A 147 2.31 6.80 12.40
CA PHE A 147 1.45 7.98 12.41
C PHE A 147 0.75 8.22 13.76
N LYS A 148 0.98 7.34 14.75
CA LYS A 148 0.43 7.44 16.11
C LYS A 148 -1.09 7.65 16.13
N ILE A 149 -1.83 6.94 15.26
CA ILE A 149 -3.28 7.03 15.16
C ILE A 149 -3.92 6.54 16.46
N LYS A 150 -4.77 7.35 17.07
CA LYS A 150 -5.42 7.05 18.36
C LYS A 150 -6.95 6.88 18.26
N GLY A 151 -7.54 7.32 17.14
CA GLY A 151 -8.96 7.14 16.88
C GLY A 151 -9.26 5.80 16.21
N ILE A 152 -10.39 5.73 15.52
CA ILE A 152 -10.86 4.53 14.82
C ILE A 152 -9.82 4.07 13.79
N ASN A 153 -9.54 2.77 13.77
CA ASN A 153 -8.61 2.17 12.81
C ASN A 153 -9.25 0.92 12.20
N TYR A 154 -9.70 1.02 10.95
CA TYR A 154 -10.37 -0.05 10.23
C TYR A 154 -9.65 -0.41 8.93
N THR A 155 -9.72 -1.70 8.60
CA THR A 155 -9.39 -2.21 7.27
C THR A 155 -10.66 -2.59 6.53
N CYS A 156 -10.82 -2.10 5.31
CA CYS A 156 -11.87 -2.50 4.39
C CYS A 156 -11.30 -3.47 3.36
N LEU A 157 -11.90 -4.64 3.24
CA LEU A 157 -11.62 -5.58 2.15
C LEU A 157 -12.54 -5.29 0.97
N LEU A 158 -12.10 -5.60 -0.23
CA LEU A 158 -12.80 -5.31 -1.49
C LEU A 158 -14.28 -5.73 -1.47
N TYR A 159 -14.59 -6.86 -0.85
CA TYR A 159 -15.96 -7.40 -0.75
C TYR A 159 -16.92 -6.61 0.14
N THR A 160 -16.41 -5.76 1.00
CA THR A 160 -17.22 -4.97 1.95
C THR A 160 -17.35 -3.50 1.54
N SER A 161 -16.74 -3.10 0.43
CA SER A 161 -16.86 -1.74 -0.11
C SER A 161 -18.03 -1.67 -1.09
N PRO A 162 -19.19 -1.11 -0.71
CA PRO A 162 -20.25 -0.88 -1.65
C PRO A 162 -19.79 0.14 -2.69
N SER A 163 -19.62 -0.31 -3.92
CA SER A 163 -19.32 0.55 -5.07
C SER A 163 -20.59 0.70 -5.91
N PRO A 164 -20.89 1.90 -6.44
CA PRO A 164 -21.97 2.04 -7.43
C PRO A 164 -21.79 1.15 -8.67
N ARG A 165 -20.55 0.72 -8.96
CA ARG A 165 -20.28 -0.25 -10.01
C ARG A 165 -20.77 -1.65 -9.66
N ASP A 166 -20.70 -2.05 -8.40
CA ASP A 166 -21.08 -3.39 -7.93
C ASP A 166 -22.60 -3.56 -7.75
N SER A 167 -23.34 -2.45 -7.69
CA SER A 167 -24.80 -2.44 -7.62
C SER A 167 -25.50 -2.66 -8.97
N ASN A 168 -24.76 -2.74 -10.07
CA ASN A 168 -25.26 -2.96 -11.43
C ASN A 168 -24.97 -4.38 -11.98
N LEU A 169 -24.63 -5.32 -11.11
CA LEU A 169 -24.49 -6.75 -11.45
C LEU A 169 -25.73 -7.55 -11.12
#